data_1a45c1cf91b4d62164c3783cd163f819
#
_entry.id   1a45c1cf91b4d62164c3783cd163f819
#
_cell.length_a   1.000
_cell.length_b   1.000
_cell.length_c   1.000
_cell.angle_alpha   90.00
_cell.angle_beta   90.00
_cell.angle_gamma   90.00
#
_symmetry.space_group_name_H-M   'P 1'
#
loop_
_entity.id
_entity.type
_entity.pdbx_description
1 polymer ?
#
loop_
_entity_poly.entity_id
_entity_poly.type
_entity_poly.pdbx_seq_one_letter_code
_entity_poly.pdbx_strand_id
1 'polypeptide(L)' 'MTEYTAATSNATNKVTATPADETATVEILVGETEIENGDSATWETGENVVTITVTDGTDPTLSKTYTVTVTKS' A
#
# COMPACT_ATOMS: atom_id res chain seq x y z
N MET A 1 8.25 -3.59 10.61
CA MET A 1 7.47 -2.63 9.81
C MET A 1 8.40 -1.64 9.14
N THR A 2 8.17 -1.36 7.89
CA THR A 2 9.00 -0.45 7.10
C THR A 2 8.17 0.76 6.69
N GLU A 3 8.73 1.96 6.87
CA GLU A 3 8.05 3.20 6.55
C GLU A 3 8.71 3.88 5.36
N TYR A 4 7.86 4.40 4.47
CA TYR A 4 8.29 5.17 3.31
C TYR A 4 7.46 6.45 3.21
N THR A 5 8.00 7.45 2.54
CA THR A 5 7.28 8.68 2.27
C THR A 5 7.35 9.00 0.79
N ALA A 6 6.29 9.63 0.29
CA ALA A 6 6.21 10.07 -1.09
C ALA A 6 5.42 11.36 -1.16
N ALA A 7 5.57 12.09 -2.25
CA ALA A 7 4.83 13.32 -2.48
C ALA A 7 4.26 13.31 -3.90
N THR A 8 3.06 13.87 -4.06
CA THR A 8 2.41 13.94 -5.35
C THR A 8 1.53 15.19 -5.44
N SER A 9 1.30 15.66 -6.66
CA SER A 9 0.29 16.68 -6.95
C SER A 9 -0.89 16.08 -7.71
N ASN A 10 -0.87 14.78 -8.00
CA ASN A 10 -1.93 14.10 -8.71
C ASN A 10 -3.11 13.78 -7.78
N ALA A 11 -4.32 13.78 -8.33
CA ALA A 11 -5.50 13.40 -7.56
C ALA A 11 -5.57 11.89 -7.31
N THR A 12 -5.01 11.10 -8.23
CA THR A 12 -4.98 9.64 -8.12
C THR A 12 -3.66 9.09 -8.63
N ASN A 13 -3.24 7.97 -8.08
CA ASN A 13 -2.08 7.22 -8.56
C ASN A 13 -2.34 5.72 -8.39
N LYS A 14 -1.75 4.93 -9.26
CA LYS A 14 -1.76 3.48 -9.09
C LYS A 14 -0.84 3.08 -7.95
N VAL A 15 -1.32 2.16 -7.12
CA VAL A 15 -0.53 1.58 -6.03
C VAL A 15 -0.29 0.11 -6.38
N THR A 16 0.98 -0.24 -6.57
CA THR A 16 1.36 -1.60 -6.92
C THR A 16 2.44 -2.08 -5.96
N ALA A 17 2.21 -3.25 -5.37
CA ALA A 17 3.22 -3.92 -4.55
C ALA A 17 3.53 -5.27 -5.18
N THR A 18 4.81 -5.58 -5.33
CA THR A 18 5.24 -6.84 -5.91
C THR A 18 5.93 -7.65 -4.82
N PRO A 19 5.29 -8.71 -4.30
CA PRO A 19 5.94 -9.57 -3.32
C PRO A 19 7.03 -10.42 -3.97
N ALA A 20 8.05 -10.78 -3.20
CA ALA A 20 9.11 -11.66 -3.67
C ALA A 20 8.61 -13.08 -3.91
N ASP A 21 7.57 -13.49 -3.19
CA ASP A 21 6.93 -14.80 -3.32
C ASP A 21 5.66 -14.65 -4.13
N GLU A 22 5.56 -15.34 -5.27
CA GLU A 22 4.40 -15.27 -6.16
C GLU A 22 3.10 -15.77 -5.51
N THR A 23 3.21 -16.59 -4.47
CA THR A 23 2.05 -17.12 -3.75
C THR A 23 1.59 -16.21 -2.63
N ALA A 24 2.33 -15.16 -2.34
CA ALA A 24 1.98 -14.24 -1.26
C ALA A 24 0.74 -13.42 -1.59
N THR A 25 -0.04 -13.11 -0.56
CA THR A 25 -1.23 -12.28 -0.67
C THR A 25 -0.87 -10.85 -0.29
N VAL A 26 -1.31 -9.88 -1.08
CA VAL A 26 -1.06 -8.45 -0.83
C VAL A 26 -2.39 -7.77 -0.55
N GLU A 27 -2.45 -7.06 0.57
CA GLU A 27 -3.59 -6.23 0.94
C GLU A 27 -3.13 -4.79 1.05
N ILE A 28 -3.85 -3.87 0.41
CA ILE A 28 -3.50 -2.46 0.37
C ILE A 28 -4.68 -1.65 0.91
N LEU A 29 -4.40 -0.82 1.93
CA LEU A 29 -5.37 0.08 2.52
C LEU A 29 -4.89 1.52 2.34
N VAL A 30 -5.76 2.38 1.84
CA VAL A 30 -5.52 3.82 1.75
C VAL A 30 -6.41 4.47 2.80
N GLY A 31 -5.81 4.85 3.94
CA GLY A 31 -6.57 5.23 5.12
C GLY A 31 -7.42 4.04 5.58
N GLU A 32 -8.74 4.16 5.46
CA GLU A 32 -9.67 3.09 5.82
C GLU A 32 -10.24 2.36 4.61
N THR A 33 -9.82 2.74 3.40
CA THR A 33 -10.35 2.18 2.15
C THR A 33 -9.43 1.11 1.61
N GLU A 34 -9.94 -0.12 1.46
CA GLU A 34 -9.20 -1.21 0.84
C GLU A 34 -9.24 -1.08 -0.68
N ILE A 35 -8.08 -1.24 -1.30
CA ILE A 35 -7.97 -1.29 -2.75
C ILE A 35 -7.21 -2.54 -3.16
N GLU A 36 -7.42 -2.98 -4.40
CA GLU A 36 -6.69 -4.12 -4.93
C GLU A 36 -5.31 -3.69 -5.41
N ASN A 37 -4.36 -4.62 -5.40
CA ASN A 37 -3.01 -4.37 -5.88
C ASN A 37 -3.07 -3.96 -7.36
N GLY A 38 -2.48 -2.83 -7.67
CA GLY A 38 -2.50 -2.28 -9.02
C GLY A 38 -3.65 -1.33 -9.31
N ASP A 39 -4.59 -1.18 -8.38
CA ASP A 39 -5.69 -0.22 -8.52
C ASP A 39 -5.23 1.20 -8.19
N SER A 40 -6.03 2.16 -8.63
CA SER A 40 -5.76 3.57 -8.36
C SER A 40 -6.27 3.96 -6.99
N ALA A 41 -5.43 4.67 -6.24
CA ALA A 41 -5.82 5.28 -4.98
C ALA A 41 -6.15 6.75 -5.21
N THR A 42 -7.18 7.25 -4.53
CA THR A 42 -7.56 8.65 -4.58
C THR A 42 -6.97 9.35 -3.36
N TRP A 43 -6.22 10.41 -3.62
CA TRP A 43 -5.55 11.17 -2.56
C TRP A 43 -6.37 12.36 -2.11
N GLU A 44 -6.32 12.64 -0.82
CA GLU A 44 -6.81 13.89 -0.27
C GLU A 44 -5.65 14.85 -0.09
N THR A 45 -5.92 16.14 -0.10
CA THR A 45 -4.89 17.15 0.15
C THR A 45 -4.30 16.94 1.54
N GLY A 46 -2.99 16.87 1.64
CA GLY A 46 -2.28 16.58 2.88
C GLY A 46 -1.76 15.16 2.92
N GLU A 47 -1.63 14.62 4.10
CA GLU A 47 -1.07 13.28 4.29
C GLU A 47 -2.10 12.20 4.06
N ASN A 48 -1.70 11.17 3.31
CA ASN A 48 -2.49 9.96 3.07
C ASN A 48 -1.64 8.76 3.50
N VAL A 49 -2.16 7.95 4.39
CA VAL A 49 -1.43 6.78 4.90
C VAL A 49 -1.87 5.55 4.12
N VAL A 50 -0.91 4.92 3.45
CA VAL A 50 -1.12 3.68 2.71
C VAL A 50 -0.48 2.55 3.50
N THR A 51 -1.27 1.56 3.86
CA THR A 51 -0.78 0.38 4.57
C THR A 51 -0.80 -0.81 3.63
N ILE A 52 0.35 -1.46 3.46
CA ILE A 52 0.50 -2.61 2.58
C ILE A 52 0.90 -3.80 3.44
N THR A 53 0.06 -4.84 3.46
CA THR A 53 0.34 -6.06 4.20
C THR A 53 0.56 -7.19 3.22
N VAL A 54 1.74 -7.81 3.29
CA VAL A 54 2.10 -8.96 2.46
C VAL A 54 2.13 -10.19 3.35
N THR A 55 1.27 -11.16 3.04
CA THR A 55 1.17 -12.41 3.80
C THR A 55 1.74 -13.54 2.95
N ASP A 56 2.64 -14.34 3.54
CA ASP A 56 3.23 -15.48 2.85
C ASP A 56 2.14 -16.51 2.50
N GLY A 57 2.10 -16.92 1.24
CA GLY A 57 1.10 -17.89 0.78
C GLY A 57 1.31 -19.30 1.30
N THR A 58 2.53 -19.64 1.70
CA THR A 58 2.87 -20.94 2.26
C THR A 58 2.68 -20.97 3.76
N ASP A 59 3.01 -19.87 4.44
CA ASP A 59 2.88 -19.75 5.88
C ASP A 59 2.20 -18.43 6.23
N PRO A 60 0.87 -18.45 6.47
CA PRO A 60 0.12 -17.22 6.73
C PRO A 60 0.47 -16.56 8.07
N THR A 61 1.27 -17.20 8.91
CA THR A 61 1.76 -16.55 10.13
C THR A 61 2.92 -15.60 9.84
N LEU A 62 3.52 -15.69 8.66
CA LEU A 62 4.59 -14.81 8.23
C LEU A 62 3.99 -13.69 7.38
N SER A 63 3.96 -12.48 7.91
CA SER A 63 3.48 -11.33 7.20
C SER A 63 4.39 -10.14 7.44
N LYS A 64 4.41 -9.21 6.49
CA LYS A 64 5.14 -7.95 6.61
C LYS A 64 4.19 -6.81 6.31
N THR A 65 4.29 -5.75 7.10
CA THR A 65 3.49 -4.56 6.91
C THR A 65 4.40 -3.39 6.55
N TYR A 66 4.04 -2.69 5.48
CA TYR A 66 4.73 -1.49 5.03
C TYR A 66 3.77 -0.32 5.15
N THR A 67 4.27 0.82 5.59
CA THR A 67 3.48 2.04 5.67
C THR A 67 4.10 3.08 4.75
N VAL A 68 3.29 3.60 3.84
CA VAL A 68 3.70 4.67 2.92
C VAL A 68 2.85 5.89 3.21
N THR A 69 3.49 7.00 3.57
CA THR A 69 2.80 8.27 3.75
C THR A 69 2.96 9.08 2.48
N VAL A 70 1.85 9.34 1.81
CA VAL A 70 1.81 10.11 0.56
C VAL A 70 1.24 11.48 0.86
N THR A 71 2.02 12.52 0.61
CA THR A 71 1.57 13.90 0.82
C THR A 71 1.16 14.49 -0.52
N LYS A 72 -0.10 14.89 -0.62
CA LYS A 72 -0.63 15.55 -1.81
C LYS A 72 -0.65 17.05 -1.59
N SER A 73 -0.04 17.75 -2.53
CA SER A 73 -0.03 19.21 -2.51
C SER A 73 -1.26 19.81 -3.22
#